data_276a3ccb5fd6e22d4d5f5b99b54fe2fc
#
_entry.id   276a3ccb5fd6e22d4d5f5b99b54fe2fc
#
_cell.length_a   1.000
_cell.length_b   1.000
_cell.length_c   1.000
_cell.angle_alpha   90.00
_cell.angle_beta   90.00
_cell.angle_gamma   90.00
#
_symmetry.space_group_name_H-M   'P 1'
#
loop_
_entity.id
_entity.type
_entity.pdbx_description
1 polymer ?
#
loop_
_entity_poly.entity_id
_entity_poly.type
_entity_poly.pdbx_seq_one_letter_code
_entity_poly.pdbx_strand_id
1 'polypeptide(L)'
;MKRLQNELTSLVNRGMDRHLRLAVTGLSRSGKTAFITAFVNQLLHVHSGARMPLFSPVREERLLGVKRIPQRDLGIQRFTYDEGLAQLYGAPPAWPTPTRGVSEIRLALRYRSNDSLLRHFKDTSTLYLEIVDYPGEWLLDLPMLEQDYLAWSRQMTGLLQGERAEWAKPWLELCKACDPLAPADENRLAAIAQAYTDYLLRCKSEGLHFIQPGRFVLPGDMAGAPALQFFPWPDVAAIGESKLAQADKHTNIGMLRARFNYYCQSIVKNFYKEHFVRFDRQIVLVDCLQPLNSGPQAFNDMRLALTQLMQSFHYGKRTLFRRLFSPTIDKLMFAATKADHITADQHANLVSLLQQLVQEAWQNAAFEGISMDCVGLASVQATESGIVDHQGQRIPALKGNRLSDGAPLTVFPGEVPARLPGPAFWQSQGFHFDEFRPRAMSVDSPLPHIRLDAVMEFL
;
A
#
# COMPACT_ATOMS: atom_id res chain seq x y z
N MET A 1 -52.28 1.86 -8.59
CA MET A 1 -51.78 0.84 -7.65
C MET A 1 -50.47 0.19 -8.08
N LYS A 2 -50.33 -0.40 -9.26
CA LYS A 2 -49.05 -1.02 -9.72
C LYS A 2 -47.83 -0.09 -9.75
N ARG A 3 -48.00 1.20 -10.10
CA ARG A 3 -46.89 2.19 -10.08
C ARG A 3 -46.41 2.49 -8.66
N LEU A 4 -47.30 2.70 -7.71
CA LEU A 4 -46.98 2.93 -6.29
C LEU A 4 -46.33 1.70 -5.64
N GLN A 5 -46.80 0.49 -5.97
CA GLN A 5 -46.12 -0.74 -5.54
C GLN A 5 -44.72 -0.87 -6.09
N ASN A 6 -44.52 -0.54 -7.37
CA ASN A 6 -43.18 -0.56 -7.98
C ASN A 6 -42.26 0.50 -7.40
N GLU A 7 -42.73 1.67 -7.05
CA GLU A 7 -41.96 2.72 -6.40
C GLU A 7 -41.63 2.38 -4.95
N LEU A 8 -42.56 1.86 -4.17
CA LEU A 8 -42.32 1.33 -2.82
C LEU A 8 -41.35 0.15 -2.84
N THR A 9 -41.49 -0.78 -3.76
CA THR A 9 -40.57 -1.89 -3.95
C THR A 9 -39.20 -1.40 -4.37
N SER A 10 -39.11 -0.37 -5.19
CA SER A 10 -37.82 0.24 -5.58
C SER A 10 -37.14 1.00 -4.43
N LEU A 11 -37.89 1.66 -3.57
CA LEU A 11 -37.39 2.34 -2.37
C LEU A 11 -36.92 1.35 -1.30
N VAL A 12 -37.68 0.29 -1.04
CA VAL A 12 -37.28 -0.80 -0.14
C VAL A 12 -36.06 -1.52 -0.70
N ASN A 13 -36.00 -1.77 -2.01
CA ASN A 13 -34.86 -2.38 -2.68
C ASN A 13 -33.59 -1.53 -2.60
N ARG A 14 -33.69 -0.18 -2.71
CA ARG A 14 -32.56 0.74 -2.54
C ARG A 14 -32.09 0.80 -1.07
N GLY A 15 -32.99 0.65 -0.10
CA GLY A 15 -32.62 0.60 1.33
C GLY A 15 -31.95 -0.70 1.75
N MET A 16 -32.04 -1.77 0.94
CA MET A 16 -31.40 -3.07 1.20
C MET A 16 -30.08 -3.27 0.44
N ASP A 17 -29.78 -2.41 -0.53
CA ASP A 17 -28.51 -2.47 -1.26
C ASP A 17 -27.37 -1.99 -0.36
N ARG A 18 -26.35 -2.82 -0.25
CA ARG A 18 -25.17 -2.54 0.58
C ARG A 18 -24.10 -1.85 -0.25
N HIS A 19 -23.42 -0.91 0.38
CA HIS A 19 -22.24 -0.25 -0.17
C HIS A 19 -21.03 -0.63 0.68
N LEU A 20 -19.94 -0.96 0.03
CA LEU A 20 -18.67 -1.28 0.67
C LEU A 20 -17.55 -0.53 -0.05
N ARG A 21 -16.81 0.27 0.70
CA ARG A 21 -15.66 1.00 0.19
C ARG A 21 -14.38 0.36 0.73
N LEU A 22 -13.65 -0.31 -0.17
CA LEU A 22 -12.42 -1.02 0.13
C LEU A 22 -11.22 -0.17 -0.27
N ALA A 23 -10.39 0.17 0.69
CA ALA A 23 -9.11 0.79 0.47
C ALA A 23 -8.04 -0.27 0.18
N VAL A 24 -7.29 -0.11 -0.91
CA VAL A 24 -6.11 -0.91 -1.20
C VAL A 24 -4.89 -0.01 -1.14
N THR A 25 -4.01 -0.31 -0.21
CA THR A 25 -2.73 0.38 -0.08
C THR A 25 -1.59 -0.62 0.05
N GLY A 26 -0.38 -0.13 0.10
CA GLY A 26 0.80 -0.95 0.32
C GLY A 26 2.06 -0.15 0.11
N LEU A 27 3.13 -0.60 0.70
CA LEU A 27 4.45 -0.01 0.50
C LEU A 27 4.86 -0.06 -0.99
N SER A 28 5.87 0.70 -1.34
CA SER A 28 6.40 0.72 -2.71
C SER A 28 6.67 -0.70 -3.21
N ARG A 29 6.36 -0.97 -4.49
CA ARG A 29 6.56 -2.27 -5.15
C ARG A 29 5.77 -3.45 -4.57
N SER A 30 4.79 -3.23 -3.70
CA SER A 30 3.96 -4.31 -3.12
C SER A 30 2.97 -4.96 -4.09
N GLY A 31 2.88 -4.50 -5.34
CA GLY A 31 2.02 -5.12 -6.36
C GLY A 31 0.55 -4.69 -6.31
N LYS A 32 0.22 -3.49 -5.82
CA LYS A 32 -1.17 -2.98 -5.71
C LYS A 32 -1.97 -3.09 -7.00
N THR A 33 -1.42 -2.60 -8.12
CA THR A 33 -2.11 -2.61 -9.41
C THR A 33 -2.42 -4.03 -9.88
N ALA A 34 -1.44 -4.95 -9.74
CA ALA A 34 -1.64 -6.37 -10.04
C ALA A 34 -2.70 -7.01 -9.12
N PHE A 35 -2.71 -6.64 -7.83
CA PHE A 35 -3.70 -7.10 -6.86
C PHE A 35 -5.11 -6.68 -7.26
N ILE A 36 -5.35 -5.39 -7.51
CA ILE A 36 -6.69 -4.90 -7.88
C ILE A 36 -7.14 -5.50 -9.21
N THR A 37 -6.24 -5.58 -10.20
CA THR A 37 -6.54 -6.22 -11.49
C THR A 37 -6.95 -7.67 -11.31
N ALA A 38 -6.21 -8.45 -10.53
CA ALA A 38 -6.53 -9.85 -10.26
C ALA A 38 -7.81 -10.03 -9.44
N PHE A 39 -8.01 -9.20 -8.42
CA PHE A 39 -9.20 -9.21 -7.57
C PHE A 39 -10.48 -8.98 -8.41
N VAL A 40 -10.46 -7.96 -9.26
CA VAL A 40 -11.58 -7.67 -10.17
C VAL A 40 -11.75 -8.77 -11.21
N ASN A 41 -10.66 -9.28 -11.79
CA ASN A 41 -10.68 -10.37 -12.75
C ASN A 41 -11.35 -11.63 -12.18
N GLN A 42 -10.98 -12.05 -10.97
CA GLN A 42 -11.58 -13.22 -10.32
C GLN A 42 -13.10 -13.05 -10.13
N LEU A 43 -13.53 -11.88 -9.65
CA LEU A 43 -14.96 -11.60 -9.46
C LEU A 43 -15.74 -11.59 -10.79
N LEU A 44 -15.17 -11.07 -11.86
CA LEU A 44 -15.81 -11.04 -13.18
C LEU A 44 -15.89 -12.44 -13.81
N HIS A 45 -14.97 -13.36 -13.46
CA HIS A 45 -14.90 -14.72 -13.99
C HIS A 45 -15.55 -15.78 -13.07
N VAL A 46 -16.37 -15.37 -12.14
CA VAL A 46 -17.01 -16.26 -11.15
C VAL A 46 -17.75 -17.45 -11.77
N HIS A 47 -18.34 -17.26 -12.96
CA HIS A 47 -19.05 -18.30 -13.70
C HIS A 47 -18.24 -18.91 -14.86
N SER A 48 -17.03 -18.46 -15.09
CA SER A 48 -16.17 -18.86 -16.23
C SER A 48 -14.84 -19.49 -15.81
N GLY A 49 -14.79 -20.11 -14.63
CA GLY A 49 -13.65 -20.92 -14.20
C GLY A 49 -12.75 -20.28 -13.12
N ALA A 50 -13.17 -19.18 -12.49
CA ALA A 50 -12.45 -18.65 -11.33
C ALA A 50 -12.39 -19.68 -10.20
N ARG A 51 -11.17 -19.89 -9.64
CA ARG A 51 -10.94 -20.86 -8.57
C ARG A 51 -10.93 -20.15 -7.22
N MET A 52 -12.10 -20.07 -6.57
CA MET A 52 -12.28 -19.39 -5.29
C MET A 52 -12.90 -20.31 -4.23
N PRO A 53 -12.25 -21.43 -3.86
CA PRO A 53 -12.81 -22.41 -2.94
C PRO A 53 -13.00 -21.88 -1.51
N LEU A 54 -12.22 -20.87 -1.11
CA LEU A 54 -12.32 -20.25 0.21
C LEU A 54 -13.35 -19.14 0.28
N PHE A 55 -13.83 -18.62 -0.86
CA PHE A 55 -14.81 -17.55 -0.89
C PHE A 55 -16.24 -18.12 -0.81
N SER A 56 -16.87 -18.04 0.37
CA SER A 56 -18.16 -18.67 0.67
C SER A 56 -19.29 -18.27 -0.28
N PRO A 57 -19.43 -17.01 -0.76
CA PRO A 57 -20.48 -16.67 -1.70
C PRO A 57 -20.40 -17.43 -3.04
N VAL A 58 -19.20 -17.84 -3.45
CA VAL A 58 -18.98 -18.66 -4.65
C VAL A 58 -19.16 -20.13 -4.34
N ARG A 59 -18.54 -20.64 -3.28
CA ARG A 59 -18.66 -22.04 -2.85
C ARG A 59 -20.10 -22.48 -2.58
N GLU A 60 -20.93 -21.57 -2.05
CA GLU A 60 -22.33 -21.81 -1.73
C GLU A 60 -23.28 -21.40 -2.88
N GLU A 61 -22.74 -21.11 -4.06
CA GLU A 61 -23.49 -20.70 -5.25
C GLU A 61 -24.44 -19.50 -5.02
N ARG A 62 -24.09 -18.63 -4.08
CA ARG A 62 -24.88 -17.44 -3.73
C ARG A 62 -24.58 -16.24 -4.62
N LEU A 63 -23.37 -16.12 -5.14
CA LEU A 63 -22.97 -15.03 -6.03
C LEU A 63 -23.54 -15.28 -7.43
N LEU A 64 -24.52 -14.46 -7.83
CA LEU A 64 -25.30 -14.63 -9.05
C LEU A 64 -24.70 -13.92 -10.26
N GLY A 65 -23.84 -12.94 -10.05
CA GLY A 65 -23.18 -12.22 -11.12
C GLY A 65 -22.48 -10.96 -10.63
N VAL A 66 -21.47 -10.58 -11.38
CA VAL A 66 -20.65 -9.37 -11.12
C VAL A 66 -20.52 -8.57 -12.40
N LYS A 67 -20.59 -7.25 -12.30
CA LYS A 67 -20.31 -6.35 -13.40
C LYS A 67 -19.62 -5.08 -12.95
N ARG A 68 -18.80 -4.51 -13.83
CA ARG A 68 -18.27 -3.16 -13.65
C ARG A 68 -19.39 -2.14 -13.86
N ILE A 69 -19.41 -1.10 -13.05
CA ILE A 69 -20.38 0.00 -13.16
C ILE A 69 -19.64 1.34 -13.09
N PRO A 70 -20.23 2.44 -13.59
CA PRO A 70 -19.63 3.76 -13.49
C PRO A 70 -19.34 4.15 -12.04
N GLN A 71 -18.19 4.77 -11.80
CA GLN A 71 -17.85 5.37 -10.51
C GLN A 71 -18.75 6.57 -10.20
N ARG A 72 -18.89 6.89 -8.91
CA ARG A 72 -19.70 8.03 -8.44
C ARG A 72 -18.90 9.31 -8.35
N ASP A 73 -17.67 9.19 -7.89
CA ASP A 73 -16.77 10.32 -7.73
C ASP A 73 -16.09 10.64 -9.08
N LEU A 74 -16.50 11.76 -9.67
CA LEU A 74 -15.96 12.20 -10.97
C LEU A 74 -14.61 12.90 -10.82
N GLY A 75 -14.20 13.25 -9.60
CA GLY A 75 -12.89 13.85 -9.30
C GLY A 75 -11.77 12.83 -9.13
N ILE A 76 -12.09 11.53 -8.97
CA ILE A 76 -11.10 10.46 -8.84
C ILE A 76 -10.85 9.81 -10.21
N GLN A 77 -9.58 9.54 -10.52
CA GLN A 77 -9.21 8.85 -11.76
C GLN A 77 -9.80 7.44 -11.80
N ARG A 78 -10.16 6.97 -12.99
CA ARG A 78 -10.56 5.58 -13.19
C ARG A 78 -9.33 4.68 -13.06
N PHE A 79 -9.47 3.57 -12.32
CA PHE A 79 -8.44 2.54 -12.28
C PHE A 79 -8.27 1.89 -13.68
N THR A 80 -7.03 1.75 -14.12
CA THR A 80 -6.65 1.27 -15.45
C THR A 80 -6.70 -0.27 -15.55
N TYR A 81 -7.89 -0.84 -15.29
CA TYR A 81 -8.09 -2.29 -15.25
C TYR A 81 -7.80 -2.96 -16.60
N ASP A 82 -8.33 -2.40 -17.69
CA ASP A 82 -8.23 -3.01 -19.02
C ASP A 82 -6.78 -2.97 -19.54
N GLU A 83 -6.04 -1.90 -19.25
CA GLU A 83 -4.62 -1.78 -19.59
C GLU A 83 -3.78 -2.76 -18.75
N GLY A 84 -4.05 -2.87 -17.45
CA GLY A 84 -3.37 -3.81 -16.58
C GLY A 84 -3.59 -5.26 -17.02
N LEU A 85 -4.80 -5.59 -17.44
CA LEU A 85 -5.13 -6.91 -17.95
C LEU A 85 -4.46 -7.19 -19.30
N ALA A 86 -4.47 -6.20 -20.21
CA ALA A 86 -3.78 -6.32 -21.50
C ALA A 86 -2.26 -6.54 -21.33
N GLN A 87 -1.63 -5.92 -20.33
CA GLN A 87 -0.22 -6.17 -20.02
C GLN A 87 0.02 -7.60 -19.52
N LEU A 88 -0.86 -8.11 -18.64
CA LEU A 88 -0.74 -9.49 -18.11
C LEU A 88 -0.95 -10.56 -19.20
N TYR A 89 -1.84 -10.33 -20.15
CA TYR A 89 -2.07 -11.24 -21.28
C TYR A 89 -1.18 -10.95 -22.50
N GLY A 90 -0.29 -9.99 -22.39
CA GLY A 90 0.59 -9.59 -23.49
C GLY A 90 1.57 -10.67 -23.94
N ALA A 91 2.20 -10.47 -25.08
CA ALA A 91 3.24 -11.35 -25.63
C ALA A 91 4.51 -10.54 -25.92
N PRO A 92 5.49 -10.50 -25.02
CA PRO A 92 5.57 -11.20 -23.74
C PRO A 92 4.67 -10.57 -22.66
N PRO A 93 4.22 -11.34 -21.65
CA PRO A 93 3.44 -10.82 -20.55
C PRO A 93 4.29 -9.88 -19.68
N ALA A 94 3.65 -8.83 -19.15
CA ALA A 94 4.30 -7.83 -18.31
C ALA A 94 3.45 -7.49 -17.08
N TRP A 95 4.10 -7.05 -16.01
CA TRP A 95 3.39 -6.55 -14.83
C TRP A 95 2.67 -5.22 -15.15
N PRO A 96 1.47 -5.02 -14.57
CA PRO A 96 0.73 -3.77 -14.76
C PRO A 96 1.53 -2.55 -14.31
N THR A 97 1.43 -1.47 -15.08
CA THR A 97 2.07 -0.20 -14.75
C THR A 97 1.49 0.36 -13.45
N PRO A 98 2.32 0.76 -12.47
CA PRO A 98 1.85 1.32 -11.21
C PRO A 98 1.04 2.61 -11.39
N THR A 99 -0.04 2.75 -10.63
CA THR A 99 -0.81 3.99 -10.53
C THR A 99 0.00 5.08 -9.83
N ARG A 100 -0.17 6.34 -10.27
CA ARG A 100 0.60 7.49 -9.75
C ARG A 100 -0.20 8.38 -8.79
N GLY A 101 -1.47 8.12 -8.61
CA GLY A 101 -2.39 8.89 -7.78
C GLY A 101 -3.50 8.03 -7.23
N VAL A 102 -4.56 8.66 -6.72
CA VAL A 102 -5.77 7.95 -6.29
C VAL A 102 -6.56 7.51 -7.52
N SER A 103 -6.98 6.27 -7.55
CA SER A 103 -7.86 5.75 -8.59
C SER A 103 -8.94 4.84 -8.01
N GLU A 104 -10.06 4.69 -8.72
CA GLU A 104 -11.21 3.90 -8.25
C GLU A 104 -11.74 2.98 -9.35
N ILE A 105 -12.17 1.79 -8.95
CA ILE A 105 -12.99 0.91 -9.77
C ILE A 105 -14.21 0.46 -8.98
N ARG A 106 -15.37 0.43 -9.62
CA ARG A 106 -16.64 0.12 -8.98
C ARG A 106 -17.31 -1.10 -9.62
N LEU A 107 -17.77 -2.01 -8.74
CA LEU A 107 -18.44 -3.25 -9.12
C LEU A 107 -19.83 -3.31 -8.50
N ALA A 108 -20.74 -3.99 -9.18
CA ALA A 108 -22.02 -4.43 -8.62
C ALA A 108 -22.05 -5.96 -8.57
N LEU A 109 -22.17 -6.51 -7.35
CA LEU A 109 -22.22 -7.93 -7.07
C LEU A 109 -23.66 -8.29 -6.69
N ARG A 110 -24.30 -9.13 -7.47
CA ARG A 110 -25.65 -9.63 -7.17
C ARG A 110 -25.55 -10.99 -6.50
N TYR A 111 -26.20 -11.14 -5.36
CA TYR A 111 -26.11 -12.37 -4.57
C TYR A 111 -27.43 -12.72 -3.88
N ARG A 112 -27.57 -14.01 -3.49
CA ARG A 112 -28.66 -14.50 -2.64
C ARG A 112 -28.33 -14.24 -1.18
N SER A 113 -29.25 -13.62 -0.44
CA SER A 113 -29.08 -13.37 1.00
C SER A 113 -29.19 -14.67 1.81
N ASN A 114 -28.35 -14.82 2.85
CA ASN A 114 -28.48 -15.89 3.84
C ASN A 114 -29.42 -15.53 4.99
N ASP A 115 -29.85 -14.29 5.09
CA ASP A 115 -30.67 -13.81 6.19
C ASP A 115 -32.13 -14.28 6.00
N SER A 116 -32.60 -15.09 6.94
CA SER A 116 -33.95 -15.68 6.89
C SER A 116 -35.06 -14.64 6.90
N LEU A 117 -34.87 -13.53 7.55
CA LEU A 117 -35.82 -12.40 7.59
C LEU A 117 -35.83 -11.64 6.26
N LEU A 118 -34.69 -11.44 5.63
CA LEU A 118 -34.58 -10.76 4.34
C LEU A 118 -35.10 -11.61 3.18
N ARG A 119 -35.00 -12.96 3.25
CA ARG A 119 -35.55 -13.89 2.24
C ARG A 119 -37.05 -13.75 2.04
N HIS A 120 -37.79 -13.39 3.09
CA HIS A 120 -39.25 -13.20 3.00
C HIS A 120 -39.62 -11.95 2.18
N PHE A 121 -38.71 -11.00 2.03
CA PHE A 121 -38.94 -9.74 1.31
C PHE A 121 -38.22 -9.67 -0.04
N LYS A 122 -37.04 -10.30 -0.18
CA LYS A 122 -36.22 -10.25 -1.40
C LYS A 122 -35.23 -11.40 -1.44
N ASP A 123 -35.33 -12.26 -2.46
CA ASP A 123 -34.40 -13.39 -2.66
C ASP A 123 -32.96 -12.94 -3.03
N THR A 124 -32.78 -11.74 -3.60
CA THR A 124 -31.50 -11.27 -4.10
C THR A 124 -31.22 -9.84 -3.66
N SER A 125 -29.99 -9.59 -3.29
CA SER A 125 -29.47 -8.25 -2.92
C SER A 125 -28.30 -7.86 -3.82
N THR A 126 -27.95 -6.56 -3.85
CA THR A 126 -26.80 -6.05 -4.57
C THR A 126 -25.81 -5.42 -3.59
N LEU A 127 -24.55 -5.84 -3.68
CA LEU A 127 -23.43 -5.16 -3.05
C LEU A 127 -22.74 -4.27 -4.09
N TYR A 128 -22.65 -3.00 -3.81
CA TYR A 128 -21.81 -2.06 -4.57
C TYR A 128 -20.44 -1.97 -3.90
N LEU A 129 -19.44 -2.53 -4.56
CA LEU A 129 -18.06 -2.53 -4.09
C LEU A 129 -17.28 -1.43 -4.81
N GLU A 130 -16.76 -0.48 -4.05
CA GLU A 130 -15.86 0.58 -4.52
C GLU A 130 -14.46 0.24 -4.04
N ILE A 131 -13.53 -0.06 -4.96
CA ILE A 131 -12.14 -0.35 -4.67
C ILE A 131 -11.33 0.89 -5.00
N VAL A 132 -10.67 1.45 -3.99
CA VAL A 132 -9.87 2.66 -4.12
C VAL A 132 -8.40 2.31 -3.94
N ASP A 133 -7.61 2.57 -4.98
CA ASP A 133 -6.14 2.49 -4.97
C ASP A 133 -5.57 3.85 -4.62
N TYR A 134 -4.65 3.90 -3.66
CA TYR A 134 -3.92 5.12 -3.35
C TYR A 134 -2.46 4.81 -2.96
N PRO A 135 -1.53 5.75 -3.24
CA PRO A 135 -0.12 5.53 -2.92
C PRO A 135 0.10 5.34 -1.41
N GLY A 136 0.78 4.27 -1.04
CA GLY A 136 1.12 4.00 0.35
C GLY A 136 2.05 5.04 0.94
N GLU A 137 2.86 5.66 0.11
CA GLU A 137 3.76 6.77 0.48
C GLU A 137 2.99 7.96 1.08
N TRP A 138 1.76 8.23 0.63
CA TRP A 138 0.94 9.31 1.18
C TRP A 138 0.45 9.04 2.60
N LEU A 139 0.35 7.77 2.99
CA LEU A 139 0.02 7.42 4.37
C LEU A 139 1.17 7.69 5.34
N LEU A 140 2.40 7.63 4.86
CA LEU A 140 3.58 7.95 5.67
C LEU A 140 3.60 9.43 6.07
N ASP A 141 2.82 10.28 5.41
CA ASP A 141 2.71 11.70 5.75
C ASP A 141 1.71 11.97 6.88
N LEU A 142 0.81 11.03 7.19
CA LEU A 142 -0.19 11.23 8.24
C LEU A 142 0.41 11.53 9.62
N PRO A 143 1.51 10.88 10.08
CA PRO A 143 2.16 11.23 11.34
C PRO A 143 2.72 12.65 11.40
N MET A 144 2.98 13.30 10.24
CA MET A 144 3.42 14.71 10.22
C MET A 144 2.38 15.66 10.79
N LEU A 145 1.11 15.28 10.82
CA LEU A 145 0.02 16.09 11.40
C LEU A 145 0.15 16.30 12.91
N GLU A 146 0.91 15.45 13.59
CA GLU A 146 1.17 15.50 15.04
C GLU A 146 2.54 16.13 15.37
N GLN A 147 3.28 16.56 14.37
CA GLN A 147 4.62 17.11 14.51
C GLN A 147 4.67 18.59 14.11
N ASP A 148 5.54 19.34 14.75
CA ASP A 148 5.98 20.61 14.22
C ASP A 148 7.15 20.44 13.23
N TYR A 149 7.48 21.49 12.51
CA TYR A 149 8.51 21.47 11.50
C TYR A 149 9.91 21.08 12.05
N LEU A 150 10.27 21.52 13.27
CA LEU A 150 11.57 21.23 13.86
C LEU A 150 11.66 19.79 14.38
N ALA A 151 10.58 19.28 14.96
CA ALA A 151 10.49 17.87 15.38
C ALA A 151 10.58 16.93 14.15
N TRP A 152 9.87 17.26 13.07
CA TRP A 152 9.97 16.53 11.81
C TRP A 152 11.39 16.62 11.21
N SER A 153 12.02 17.79 11.23
CA SER A 153 13.40 17.96 10.76
C SER A 153 14.38 17.06 11.52
N ARG A 154 14.28 16.99 12.83
CA ARG A 154 15.12 16.12 13.67
C ARG A 154 14.89 14.63 13.35
N GLN A 155 13.64 14.23 13.16
CA GLN A 155 13.32 12.86 12.79
C GLN A 155 13.95 12.48 11.46
N MET A 156 13.80 13.32 10.44
CA MET A 156 14.33 13.04 9.10
C MET A 156 15.85 13.02 9.07
N THR A 157 16.51 13.97 9.74
CA THR A 157 17.97 14.02 9.81
C THR A 157 18.55 12.89 10.68
N GLY A 158 17.81 12.42 11.67
CA GLY A 158 18.17 11.24 12.48
C GLY A 158 18.25 9.93 11.67
N LEU A 159 17.62 9.87 10.50
CA LEU A 159 17.69 8.72 9.58
C LEU A 159 18.95 8.70 8.70
N LEU A 160 19.77 9.75 8.72
CA LEU A 160 20.95 9.89 7.87
C LEU A 160 22.11 9.02 8.39
N GLN A 161 21.97 7.71 8.19
CA GLN A 161 22.97 6.71 8.56
C GLN A 161 23.27 5.82 7.34
N GLY A 162 24.48 5.26 7.29
CA GLY A 162 24.90 4.36 6.21
C GLY A 162 24.73 5.01 4.83
N GLU A 163 24.12 4.30 3.91
CA GLU A 163 23.93 4.76 2.52
C GLU A 163 23.04 6.00 2.41
N ARG A 164 22.05 6.17 3.31
CA ARG A 164 21.25 7.41 3.34
C ARG A 164 22.09 8.66 3.55
N ALA A 165 23.11 8.59 4.40
CA ALA A 165 24.00 9.71 4.65
C ALA A 165 24.81 10.06 3.40
N GLU A 166 25.27 9.05 2.63
CA GLU A 166 25.99 9.27 1.39
C GLU A 166 25.11 9.93 0.31
N TRP A 167 23.89 9.42 0.14
CA TRP A 167 22.96 9.96 -0.87
C TRP A 167 22.43 11.35 -0.51
N ALA A 168 22.43 11.72 0.77
CA ALA A 168 22.01 13.04 1.24
C ALA A 168 23.07 14.15 1.05
N LYS A 169 24.33 13.81 0.77
CA LYS A 169 25.43 14.78 0.68
C LYS A 169 25.13 16.00 -0.21
N PRO A 170 24.61 15.85 -1.45
CA PRO A 170 24.32 17.01 -2.31
C PRO A 170 23.33 17.99 -1.67
N TRP A 171 22.26 17.48 -1.06
CA TRP A 171 21.29 18.29 -0.34
C TRP A 171 21.91 18.98 0.89
N LEU A 172 22.67 18.24 1.71
CA LEU A 172 23.30 18.76 2.92
C LEU A 172 24.33 19.87 2.63
N GLU A 173 25.10 19.74 1.54
CA GLU A 173 26.07 20.78 1.13
C GLU A 173 25.35 22.08 0.74
N LEU A 174 24.21 22.00 0.05
CA LEU A 174 23.43 23.21 -0.24
C LEU A 174 22.83 23.83 1.02
N CYS A 175 22.43 23.04 2.02
CA CYS A 175 21.99 23.55 3.31
C CYS A 175 23.10 24.29 4.07
N LYS A 176 24.33 23.79 4.09
CA LYS A 176 25.46 24.43 4.75
C LYS A 176 25.74 25.85 4.23
N ALA A 177 25.50 26.10 2.95
CA ALA A 177 25.66 27.38 2.31
C ALA A 177 24.47 28.34 2.54
N CYS A 178 23.43 27.92 3.27
CA CYS A 178 22.20 28.66 3.48
C CYS A 178 22.07 29.07 4.97
N ASP A 179 21.95 30.37 5.26
CA ASP A 179 21.66 30.86 6.62
C ASP A 179 20.12 30.72 6.88
N PRO A 180 19.71 29.96 7.91
CA PRO A 180 18.27 29.79 8.22
C PRO A 180 17.58 31.11 8.61
N LEU A 181 18.29 32.05 9.18
CA LEU A 181 17.77 33.31 9.71
C LEU A 181 17.86 34.46 8.71
N ALA A 182 18.54 34.29 7.60
CA ALA A 182 18.59 35.29 6.53
C ALA A 182 17.21 35.46 5.88
N PRO A 183 16.93 36.60 5.23
CA PRO A 183 15.75 36.81 4.43
C PRO A 183 15.53 35.67 3.42
N ALA A 184 14.30 35.26 3.23
CA ALA A 184 13.96 34.11 2.40
C ALA A 184 14.35 34.34 0.94
N ASP A 185 15.13 33.41 0.38
CA ASP A 185 15.53 33.35 -1.01
C ASP A 185 14.76 32.17 -1.68
N GLU A 186 13.70 32.53 -2.43
CA GLU A 186 12.83 31.54 -3.11
C GLU A 186 13.60 30.60 -4.03
N ASN A 187 14.54 31.12 -4.83
CA ASN A 187 15.29 30.33 -5.79
C ASN A 187 16.23 29.34 -5.08
N ARG A 188 16.88 29.81 -4.03
CA ARG A 188 17.76 28.98 -3.21
C ARG A 188 16.99 27.89 -2.49
N LEU A 189 15.85 28.24 -1.86
CA LEU A 189 15.00 27.26 -1.17
C LEU A 189 14.43 26.21 -2.14
N ALA A 190 14.02 26.61 -3.35
CA ALA A 190 13.54 25.70 -4.38
C ALA A 190 14.66 24.73 -4.84
N ALA A 191 15.90 25.22 -5.02
CA ALA A 191 17.02 24.37 -5.39
C ALA A 191 17.38 23.34 -4.30
N ILE A 192 17.35 23.75 -3.03
CA ILE A 192 17.61 22.84 -1.91
C ILE A 192 16.46 21.81 -1.79
N ALA A 193 15.21 22.24 -1.94
CA ALA A 193 14.05 21.34 -1.92
C ALA A 193 14.09 20.32 -3.06
N GLN A 194 14.57 20.70 -4.23
CA GLN A 194 14.78 19.77 -5.34
C GLN A 194 15.86 18.74 -4.99
N ALA A 195 17.00 19.16 -4.45
CA ALA A 195 18.05 18.23 -4.02
C ALA A 195 17.58 17.26 -2.92
N TYR A 196 16.72 17.71 -2.01
CA TYR A 196 16.08 16.83 -1.04
C TYR A 196 15.11 15.84 -1.71
N THR A 197 14.34 16.29 -2.69
CA THR A 197 13.45 15.41 -3.49
C THR A 197 14.26 14.36 -4.26
N ASP A 198 15.39 14.75 -4.86
CA ASP A 198 16.29 13.83 -5.56
C ASP A 198 16.88 12.78 -4.62
N TYR A 199 17.24 13.17 -3.39
CA TYR A 199 17.65 12.25 -2.33
C TYR A 199 16.52 11.25 -2.00
N LEU A 200 15.27 11.69 -1.83
CA LEU A 200 14.14 10.81 -1.57
C LEU A 200 13.87 9.85 -2.75
N LEU A 201 13.98 10.34 -3.99
CA LEU A 201 13.85 9.51 -5.19
C LEU A 201 14.96 8.45 -5.26
N ARG A 202 16.19 8.81 -4.88
CA ARG A 202 17.30 7.86 -4.77
C ARG A 202 17.01 6.79 -3.72
N CYS A 203 16.60 7.17 -2.52
CA CYS A 203 16.19 6.21 -1.48
C CYS A 203 15.13 5.22 -2.02
N LYS A 204 14.11 5.73 -2.71
CA LYS A 204 13.06 4.90 -3.30
C LYS A 204 13.58 3.97 -4.39
N SER A 205 14.46 4.42 -5.26
CA SER A 205 15.04 3.60 -6.33
C SER A 205 15.91 2.47 -5.78
N GLU A 206 16.59 2.70 -4.66
CA GLU A 206 17.40 1.70 -3.95
C GLU A 206 16.57 0.77 -3.05
N GLY A 207 15.24 0.88 -3.07
CA GLY A 207 14.34 -0.04 -2.39
C GLY A 207 14.02 0.31 -0.95
N LEU A 208 14.33 1.52 -0.49
CA LEU A 208 13.87 1.99 0.82
C LEU A 208 12.40 2.39 0.77
N HIS A 209 11.71 2.18 1.87
CA HIS A 209 10.26 2.34 1.98
C HIS A 209 9.86 3.58 2.79
N PHE A 210 10.66 3.98 3.78
CA PHE A 210 10.34 5.16 4.58
C PHE A 210 10.80 6.44 3.86
N ILE A 211 9.87 7.00 3.10
CA ILE A 211 10.05 8.19 2.26
C ILE A 211 9.04 9.24 2.72
N GLN A 212 9.53 10.36 3.23
CA GLN A 212 8.67 11.42 3.75
C GLN A 212 9.24 12.80 3.41
N PRO A 213 8.47 13.72 2.81
CA PRO A 213 7.05 13.56 2.42
C PRO A 213 6.84 12.65 1.20
N GLY A 214 5.80 11.82 1.25
CA GLY A 214 5.48 10.88 0.17
C GLY A 214 5.08 11.57 -1.13
N ARG A 215 4.44 12.73 -1.05
CA ARG A 215 4.07 13.52 -2.23
C ARG A 215 5.25 14.17 -2.96
N PHE A 216 6.45 14.20 -2.37
CA PHE A 216 7.64 14.67 -3.09
C PHE A 216 8.08 13.69 -4.17
N VAL A 217 7.91 12.40 -3.90
CA VAL A 217 8.24 11.33 -4.86
C VAL A 217 7.05 10.89 -5.72
N LEU A 218 5.83 11.19 -5.28
CA LEU A 218 4.57 10.93 -6.00
C LEU A 218 3.66 12.17 -5.88
N PRO A 219 3.97 13.28 -6.55
CA PRO A 219 3.25 14.54 -6.36
C PRO A 219 1.82 14.53 -6.90
N GLY A 220 1.50 13.63 -7.84
CA GLY A 220 0.21 13.63 -8.51
C GLY A 220 -0.05 14.95 -9.24
N ASP A 221 -1.21 15.52 -9.01
CA ASP A 221 -1.65 16.82 -9.54
C ASP A 221 -0.94 18.04 -8.95
N MET A 222 -0.12 17.84 -7.90
CA MET A 222 0.63 18.91 -7.23
C MET A 222 2.07 19.08 -7.74
N ALA A 223 2.43 18.41 -8.84
CA ALA A 223 3.77 18.54 -9.41
C ALA A 223 4.14 20.01 -9.69
N GLY A 224 5.28 20.45 -9.14
CA GLY A 224 5.76 21.83 -9.30
C GLY A 224 5.12 22.87 -8.34
N ALA A 225 4.17 22.48 -7.50
CA ALA A 225 3.56 23.41 -6.55
C ALA A 225 4.57 23.89 -5.47
N PRO A 226 4.61 25.18 -5.13
CA PRO A 226 5.47 25.71 -4.06
C PRO A 226 5.26 25.04 -2.71
N ALA A 227 4.07 24.49 -2.47
CA ALA A 227 3.74 23.72 -1.27
C ALA A 227 4.57 22.44 -1.10
N LEU A 228 5.20 21.93 -2.17
CA LEU A 228 6.14 20.80 -2.13
C LEU A 228 7.61 21.24 -2.10
N GLN A 229 7.90 22.53 -1.93
CA GLN A 229 9.25 23.08 -1.91
C GLN A 229 9.70 23.39 -0.47
N PHE A 230 9.79 22.36 0.36
CA PHE A 230 10.39 22.44 1.68
C PHE A 230 11.27 21.21 1.94
N PHE A 231 12.09 21.27 2.95
CA PHE A 231 13.01 20.19 3.32
C PHE A 231 13.27 20.24 4.83
N PRO A 232 13.72 19.13 5.47
CA PRO A 232 14.08 19.15 6.87
C PRO A 232 15.37 19.95 7.05
N TRP A 233 15.40 20.83 8.07
CA TRP A 233 16.61 21.58 8.36
C TRP A 233 17.60 20.68 9.11
N PRO A 234 18.86 20.53 8.60
CA PRO A 234 19.90 19.82 9.33
C PRO A 234 20.37 20.63 10.53
N ASP A 235 20.94 19.95 11.53
CA ASP A 235 21.61 20.56 12.69
C ASP A 235 20.76 21.56 13.52
N VAL A 236 19.46 21.28 13.66
CA VAL A 236 18.53 22.09 14.47
C VAL A 236 19.10 22.37 15.86
N ALA A 237 19.75 21.39 16.49
CA ALA A 237 20.34 21.52 17.82
C ALA A 237 21.53 22.49 17.87
N ALA A 238 22.35 22.52 16.83
CA ALA A 238 23.54 23.38 16.78
C ALA A 238 23.20 24.88 16.66
N ILE A 239 22.08 25.21 15.97
CA ILE A 239 21.62 26.59 15.79
C ILE A 239 20.85 27.09 17.02
N GLY A 240 20.19 26.18 17.72
CA GLY A 240 19.32 26.45 18.87
C GLY A 240 17.84 26.46 18.49
N GLU A 241 17.13 25.46 19.00
CA GLU A 241 15.71 25.20 18.67
C GLU A 241 14.81 26.40 18.95
N SER A 242 14.97 27.04 20.12
CA SER A 242 14.17 28.22 20.49
C SER A 242 14.34 29.38 19.50
N LYS A 243 15.57 29.62 19.03
CA LYS A 243 15.87 30.66 18.05
C LYS A 243 15.24 30.37 16.70
N LEU A 244 15.29 29.10 16.25
CA LEU A 244 14.65 28.68 15.00
C LEU A 244 13.12 28.70 15.10
N ALA A 245 12.56 28.29 16.24
CA ALA A 245 11.12 28.31 16.46
C ALA A 245 10.51 29.72 16.44
N GLN A 246 11.25 30.72 16.93
CA GLN A 246 10.84 32.13 17.00
C GLN A 246 11.19 32.92 15.73
N ALA A 247 11.88 32.33 14.77
CA ALA A 247 12.27 33.00 13.55
C ALA A 247 11.08 33.59 12.78
N ASP A 248 11.24 34.80 12.25
CA ASP A 248 10.22 35.49 11.47
C ASP A 248 9.85 34.69 10.20
N LYS A 249 8.58 34.81 9.80
CA LYS A 249 8.05 34.11 8.62
C LYS A 249 8.71 34.48 7.28
N HIS A 250 9.41 35.61 7.23
CA HIS A 250 10.14 36.09 6.05
C HIS A 250 11.60 35.61 6.01
N THR A 251 12.06 34.82 6.97
CA THR A 251 13.35 34.16 6.95
C THR A 251 13.26 32.83 6.19
N ASN A 252 14.43 32.29 5.76
CA ASN A 252 14.48 30.99 5.10
C ASN A 252 13.77 29.90 5.92
N ILE A 253 14.11 29.76 7.20
CA ILE A 253 13.48 28.76 8.09
C ILE A 253 12.00 29.04 8.33
N GLY A 254 11.61 30.31 8.45
CA GLY A 254 10.22 30.72 8.63
C GLY A 254 9.35 30.34 7.43
N MET A 255 9.87 30.50 6.23
CA MET A 255 9.18 30.09 5.00
C MET A 255 9.04 28.56 4.89
N LEU A 256 10.10 27.83 5.19
CA LEU A 256 10.05 26.35 5.21
C LEU A 256 8.99 25.83 6.21
N ARG A 257 8.95 26.44 7.41
CA ARG A 257 7.94 26.14 8.43
C ARG A 257 6.51 26.45 7.93
N ALA A 258 6.34 27.57 7.25
CA ALA A 258 5.03 27.93 6.68
C ALA A 258 4.59 26.94 5.59
N ARG A 259 5.47 26.49 4.71
CA ARG A 259 5.19 25.48 3.69
C ARG A 259 4.90 24.12 4.29
N PHE A 260 5.67 23.68 5.28
CA PHE A 260 5.40 22.46 6.04
C PHE A 260 4.01 22.50 6.69
N ASN A 261 3.67 23.58 7.37
CA ASN A 261 2.36 23.74 7.99
C ASN A 261 1.22 23.72 6.96
N TYR A 262 1.40 24.41 5.83
CA TYR A 262 0.45 24.36 4.73
C TYR A 262 0.29 22.95 4.18
N TYR A 263 1.40 22.24 3.94
CA TYR A 263 1.40 20.85 3.49
C TYR A 263 0.59 19.97 4.43
N CYS A 264 0.89 20.02 5.73
CA CYS A 264 0.17 19.24 6.73
C CYS A 264 -1.32 19.60 6.78
N GLN A 265 -1.68 20.90 6.91
CA GLN A 265 -3.05 21.31 7.18
C GLN A 265 -3.95 21.30 5.92
N SER A 266 -3.39 21.57 4.74
CA SER A 266 -4.18 21.71 3.50
C SER A 266 -4.07 20.49 2.58
N ILE A 267 -2.97 19.73 2.61
CA ILE A 267 -2.76 18.60 1.72
C ILE A 267 -2.99 17.29 2.45
N VAL A 268 -2.19 17.01 3.49
CA VAL A 268 -2.27 15.74 4.22
C VAL A 268 -3.61 15.58 4.93
N LYS A 269 -4.05 16.62 5.63
CA LYS A 269 -5.32 16.60 6.36
C LYS A 269 -6.54 16.50 5.44
N ASN A 270 -6.52 17.14 4.26
CA ASN A 270 -7.62 17.02 3.30
C ASN A 270 -7.67 15.62 2.69
N PHE A 271 -6.51 15.03 2.31
CA PHE A 271 -6.45 13.64 1.88
C PHE A 271 -7.05 12.69 2.92
N TYR A 272 -6.70 12.88 4.19
CA TYR A 272 -7.26 12.08 5.28
C TYR A 272 -8.78 12.21 5.35
N LYS A 273 -9.31 13.44 5.32
CA LYS A 273 -10.76 13.71 5.41
C LYS A 273 -11.56 13.22 4.21
N GLU A 274 -11.03 13.41 3.01
CA GLU A 274 -11.75 13.14 1.78
C GLU A 274 -11.76 11.66 1.40
N HIS A 275 -10.68 10.96 1.74
CA HIS A 275 -10.50 9.56 1.34
C HIS A 275 -10.46 8.62 2.53
N PHE A 276 -9.53 8.79 3.46
CA PHE A 276 -9.22 7.79 4.47
C PHE A 276 -10.38 7.50 5.43
N VAL A 277 -11.08 8.51 5.94
CA VAL A 277 -12.22 8.31 6.87
C VAL A 277 -13.47 7.72 6.23
N ARG A 278 -13.49 7.55 4.91
CA ARG A 278 -14.66 7.02 4.18
C ARG A 278 -14.54 5.54 3.84
N PHE A 279 -13.47 4.89 4.25
CA PHE A 279 -13.28 3.47 3.99
C PHE A 279 -13.97 2.62 5.06
N ASP A 280 -14.66 1.58 4.61
CA ASP A 280 -15.26 0.58 5.49
C ASP A 280 -14.23 -0.51 5.82
N ARG A 281 -13.41 -0.88 4.85
CA ARG A 281 -12.40 -1.94 4.95
C ARG A 281 -11.10 -1.55 4.28
N GLN A 282 -10.03 -2.13 4.76
CA GLN A 282 -8.71 -1.83 4.22
C GLN A 282 -7.84 -3.07 4.12
N ILE A 283 -7.07 -3.12 3.04
CA ILE A 283 -5.97 -4.06 2.85
C ILE A 283 -4.66 -3.30 2.67
N VAL A 284 -3.64 -3.76 3.38
CA VAL A 284 -2.27 -3.25 3.30
C VAL A 284 -1.38 -4.34 2.72
N LEU A 285 -0.90 -4.12 1.51
CA LEU A 285 0.00 -5.03 0.81
C LEU A 285 1.45 -4.76 1.22
N VAL A 286 2.17 -5.81 1.59
CA VAL A 286 3.55 -5.73 2.07
C VAL A 286 4.41 -6.72 1.29
N ASP A 287 5.42 -6.23 0.59
CA ASP A 287 6.47 -7.08 0.04
C ASP A 287 7.53 -7.28 1.12
N CYS A 288 7.50 -8.41 1.82
CA CYS A 288 8.50 -8.75 2.82
C CYS A 288 9.78 -9.34 2.22
N LEU A 289 9.73 -9.85 0.99
CA LEU A 289 10.81 -10.64 0.39
C LEU A 289 11.91 -9.75 -0.18
N GLN A 290 11.54 -8.67 -0.87
CA GLN A 290 12.52 -7.76 -1.46
C GLN A 290 13.44 -7.12 -0.40
N PRO A 291 12.95 -6.60 0.75
CA PRO A 291 13.81 -6.11 1.81
C PRO A 291 14.70 -7.18 2.45
N LEU A 292 14.23 -8.43 2.59
CA LEU A 292 15.06 -9.55 3.02
C LEU A 292 16.21 -9.81 2.04
N ASN A 293 15.94 -9.69 0.75
CA ASN A 293 16.95 -9.86 -0.29
C ASN A 293 17.96 -8.70 -0.34
N SER A 294 17.52 -7.49 0.01
CA SER A 294 18.34 -6.27 -0.03
C SER A 294 19.20 -6.04 1.23
N GLY A 295 18.96 -6.79 2.29
CA GLY A 295 19.78 -6.75 3.51
C GLY A 295 19.16 -6.01 4.70
N PRO A 296 19.93 -5.93 5.82
CA PRO A 296 19.41 -5.47 7.10
C PRO A 296 18.93 -4.01 7.09
N GLN A 297 19.58 -3.15 6.34
CA GLN A 297 19.20 -1.73 6.25
C GLN A 297 17.83 -1.57 5.58
N ALA A 298 17.60 -2.21 4.44
CA ALA A 298 16.33 -2.17 3.72
C ALA A 298 15.20 -2.81 4.54
N PHE A 299 15.48 -3.91 5.24
CA PHE A 299 14.51 -4.56 6.11
C PHE A 299 14.11 -3.70 7.30
N ASN A 300 15.06 -3.05 7.97
CA ASN A 300 14.78 -2.15 9.08
C ASN A 300 14.03 -0.89 8.61
N ASP A 301 14.34 -0.39 7.43
CA ASP A 301 13.64 0.74 6.80
C ASP A 301 12.18 0.39 6.47
N MET A 302 11.92 -0.79 5.91
CA MET A 302 10.55 -1.31 5.71
C MET A 302 9.80 -1.42 7.04
N ARG A 303 10.44 -1.95 8.08
CA ARG A 303 9.83 -2.07 9.42
C ARG A 303 9.47 -0.71 9.98
N LEU A 304 10.34 0.30 9.82
CA LEU A 304 10.06 1.68 10.21
C LEU A 304 8.85 2.23 9.44
N ALA A 305 8.82 2.06 8.11
CA ALA A 305 7.71 2.50 7.29
C ALA A 305 6.37 1.86 7.73
N LEU A 306 6.35 0.56 8.00
CA LEU A 306 5.17 -0.13 8.53
C LEU A 306 4.76 0.40 9.89
N THR A 307 5.71 0.62 10.81
CA THR A 307 5.42 1.19 12.13
C THR A 307 4.78 2.58 12.02
N GLN A 308 5.31 3.45 11.16
CA GLN A 308 4.77 4.78 10.92
C GLN A 308 3.39 4.73 10.25
N LEU A 309 3.21 3.84 9.29
CA LEU A 309 1.92 3.60 8.66
C LEU A 309 0.87 3.15 9.69
N MET A 310 1.26 2.25 10.59
CA MET A 310 0.37 1.74 11.64
C MET A 310 0.04 2.78 12.70
N GLN A 311 0.94 3.72 12.99
CA GLN A 311 0.63 4.86 13.85
C GLN A 311 -0.52 5.71 13.27
N SER A 312 -0.66 5.75 11.95
CA SER A 312 -1.78 6.42 11.27
C SER A 312 -3.13 5.75 11.54
N PHE A 313 -3.11 4.46 11.91
CA PHE A 313 -4.30 3.68 12.31
C PHE A 313 -4.52 3.69 13.83
N HIS A 314 -3.78 4.47 14.61
CA HIS A 314 -3.90 4.53 16.07
C HIS A 314 -5.24 5.11 16.49
N TYR A 315 -6.16 4.24 16.79
CA TYR A 315 -7.54 4.53 17.17
C TYR A 315 -7.71 4.80 18.68
N GLY A 316 -6.67 4.67 19.49
CA GLY A 316 -6.79 4.58 20.96
C GLY A 316 -6.41 5.82 21.77
N LYS A 317 -5.65 6.77 21.28
CA LYS A 317 -5.28 7.96 22.06
C LYS A 317 -6.24 9.14 21.79
N ARG A 318 -6.63 9.86 22.85
CA ARG A 318 -7.50 11.05 22.84
C ARG A 318 -6.84 12.25 22.13
N THR A 319 -6.37 12.07 20.91
CA THR A 319 -5.86 13.15 20.07
C THR A 319 -7.01 13.93 19.44
N LEU A 320 -6.74 15.14 19.02
CA LEU A 320 -7.67 16.00 18.25
C LEU A 320 -8.28 15.26 17.05
N PHE A 321 -7.57 14.27 16.49
CA PHE A 321 -8.03 13.38 15.41
C PHE A 321 -9.27 12.57 15.78
N ARG A 322 -9.31 11.94 16.97
CA ARG A 322 -10.46 11.13 17.39
C ARG A 322 -11.71 11.99 17.64
N ARG A 323 -11.57 13.25 18.03
CA ARG A 323 -12.71 14.17 18.19
C ARG A 323 -13.32 14.63 16.89
N LEU A 324 -12.54 14.63 15.80
CA LEU A 324 -12.96 15.15 14.51
C LEU A 324 -13.34 14.04 13.51
N PHE A 325 -12.81 12.83 13.67
CA PHE A 325 -12.91 11.76 12.67
C PHE A 325 -12.94 10.39 13.37
N SER A 326 -14.12 9.81 13.58
CA SER A 326 -14.24 8.39 13.92
C SER A 326 -13.98 7.58 12.65
N PRO A 327 -12.90 6.78 12.58
CA PRO A 327 -12.69 5.89 11.44
C PRO A 327 -13.80 4.84 11.41
N THR A 328 -14.29 4.55 10.21
CA THR A 328 -15.38 3.57 9.97
C THR A 328 -14.85 2.18 9.64
N ILE A 329 -13.51 2.02 9.58
CA ILE A 329 -12.88 0.73 9.22
C ILE A 329 -13.19 -0.30 10.29
N ASP A 330 -13.92 -1.36 9.88
CA ASP A 330 -14.25 -2.50 10.74
C ASP A 330 -13.32 -3.69 10.52
N LYS A 331 -12.69 -3.79 9.34
CA LYS A 331 -11.75 -4.86 8.99
C LYS A 331 -10.48 -4.31 8.35
N LEU A 332 -9.36 -4.79 8.84
CA LEU A 332 -8.02 -4.45 8.36
C LEU A 332 -7.23 -5.74 8.07
N MET A 333 -6.80 -5.92 6.82
CA MET A 333 -5.97 -7.07 6.42
C MET A 333 -4.58 -6.62 6.05
N PHE A 334 -3.57 -7.33 6.56
CA PHE A 334 -2.20 -7.26 6.07
C PHE A 334 -1.92 -8.47 5.17
N ALA A 335 -1.39 -8.22 3.99
CA ALA A 335 -1.09 -9.27 3.03
C ALA A 335 0.36 -9.22 2.61
N ALA A 336 1.12 -10.27 2.96
CA ALA A 336 2.46 -10.48 2.42
C ALA A 336 2.33 -10.94 0.97
N THR A 337 2.77 -10.10 0.05
CA THR A 337 2.66 -10.36 -1.39
C THR A 337 3.78 -11.22 -1.93
N LYS A 338 3.68 -11.64 -3.19
CA LYS A 338 4.67 -12.47 -3.90
C LYS A 338 4.90 -13.85 -3.23
N ALA A 339 3.85 -14.43 -2.61
CA ALA A 339 3.96 -15.76 -2.00
C ALA A 339 4.36 -16.86 -3.01
N ASP A 340 4.18 -16.64 -4.30
CA ASP A 340 4.65 -17.49 -5.37
C ASP A 340 6.15 -17.37 -5.66
N HIS A 341 6.87 -16.42 -5.05
CA HIS A 341 8.32 -16.28 -5.14
C HIS A 341 9.08 -17.09 -4.07
N ILE A 342 8.35 -17.83 -3.25
CA ILE A 342 8.87 -18.78 -2.26
C ILE A 342 8.19 -20.13 -2.44
N THR A 343 8.81 -21.20 -1.95
CA THR A 343 8.23 -22.53 -1.99
C THR A 343 7.05 -22.67 -1.04
N ALA A 344 6.10 -23.53 -1.35
CA ALA A 344 4.83 -23.62 -0.64
C ALA A 344 4.97 -23.93 0.87
N ASP A 345 5.98 -24.68 1.26
CA ASP A 345 6.35 -24.99 2.65
C ASP A 345 6.79 -23.74 3.43
N GLN A 346 7.22 -22.67 2.75
CA GLN A 346 7.65 -21.40 3.36
C GLN A 346 6.50 -20.39 3.56
N HIS A 347 5.31 -20.65 3.03
CA HIS A 347 4.18 -19.70 3.14
C HIS A 347 3.80 -19.41 4.60
N ALA A 348 3.86 -20.41 5.48
CA ALA A 348 3.58 -20.22 6.90
C ALA A 348 4.62 -19.30 7.57
N ASN A 349 5.88 -19.43 7.21
CA ASN A 349 6.96 -18.56 7.71
C ASN A 349 6.75 -17.11 7.26
N LEU A 350 6.37 -16.89 5.99
CA LEU A 350 6.07 -15.56 5.47
C LEU A 350 4.93 -14.88 6.24
N VAL A 351 3.86 -15.60 6.52
CA VAL A 351 2.74 -15.08 7.34
C VAL A 351 3.20 -14.79 8.76
N SER A 352 3.97 -15.68 9.38
CA SER A 352 4.50 -15.49 10.74
C SER A 352 5.42 -14.27 10.83
N LEU A 353 6.27 -14.04 9.83
CA LEU A 353 7.12 -12.86 9.75
C LEU A 353 6.29 -11.58 9.66
N LEU A 354 5.27 -11.57 8.78
CA LEU A 354 4.36 -10.43 8.65
C LEU A 354 3.61 -10.15 9.96
N GLN A 355 3.09 -11.18 10.64
CA GLN A 355 2.41 -11.03 11.93
C GLN A 355 3.30 -10.37 12.98
N GLN A 356 4.59 -10.71 13.02
CA GLN A 356 5.54 -10.07 13.94
C GLN A 356 5.83 -8.61 13.56
N LEU A 357 5.91 -8.31 12.27
CA LEU A 357 6.09 -6.93 11.80
C LEU A 357 4.93 -6.02 12.19
N VAL A 358 3.70 -6.57 12.25
CA VAL A 358 2.47 -5.80 12.55
C VAL A 358 1.90 -6.06 13.95
N GLN A 359 2.64 -6.76 14.81
CA GLN A 359 2.16 -7.19 16.13
C GLN A 359 1.65 -6.03 16.99
N GLU A 360 2.35 -4.91 17.01
CA GLU A 360 1.95 -3.73 17.78
C GLU A 360 0.61 -3.15 17.28
N ALA A 361 0.45 -3.07 15.96
CA ALA A 361 -0.80 -2.63 15.36
C ALA A 361 -1.95 -3.59 15.65
N TRP A 362 -1.66 -4.89 15.66
CA TRP A 362 -2.65 -5.91 15.99
C TRP A 362 -3.24 -5.72 17.38
N GLN A 363 -2.39 -5.51 18.38
CA GLN A 363 -2.83 -5.27 19.75
C GLN A 363 -3.70 -4.03 19.87
N ASN A 364 -3.31 -2.94 19.21
CA ASN A 364 -4.05 -1.68 19.23
C ASN A 364 -5.41 -1.79 18.52
N ALA A 365 -5.44 -2.41 17.34
CA ALA A 365 -6.67 -2.59 16.57
C ALA A 365 -7.66 -3.53 17.28
N ALA A 366 -7.17 -4.62 17.87
CA ALA A 366 -8.00 -5.54 18.65
C ALA A 366 -8.65 -4.83 19.86
N PHE A 367 -7.93 -3.94 20.53
CA PHE A 367 -8.47 -3.15 21.63
C PHE A 367 -9.61 -2.21 21.17
N GLU A 368 -9.54 -1.69 19.96
CA GLU A 368 -10.57 -0.82 19.38
C GLU A 368 -11.71 -1.59 18.68
N GLY A 369 -11.68 -2.91 18.70
CA GLY A 369 -12.72 -3.76 18.12
C GLY A 369 -12.63 -3.92 16.59
N ILE A 370 -11.48 -3.61 15.98
CA ILE A 370 -11.24 -3.82 14.56
C ILE A 370 -10.81 -5.27 14.35
N SER A 371 -11.48 -5.95 13.42
CA SER A 371 -11.08 -7.30 13.01
C SER A 371 -9.84 -7.24 12.13
N MET A 372 -8.78 -7.94 12.51
CA MET A 372 -7.53 -8.01 11.74
C MET A 372 -7.19 -9.43 11.32
N ASP A 373 -6.58 -9.56 10.14
CA ASP A 373 -5.99 -10.82 9.68
C ASP A 373 -4.70 -10.58 8.88
N CYS A 374 -3.89 -11.64 8.77
CA CYS A 374 -2.66 -11.67 7.97
C CYS A 374 -2.69 -12.86 7.01
N VAL A 375 -2.33 -12.62 5.76
CA VAL A 375 -2.28 -13.64 4.72
C VAL A 375 -1.01 -13.53 3.88
N GLY A 376 -0.49 -14.68 3.43
CA GLY A 376 0.49 -14.73 2.34
C GLY A 376 -0.26 -14.94 1.03
N LEU A 377 -0.08 -14.05 0.06
CA LEU A 377 -0.80 -14.12 -1.20
C LEU A 377 0.11 -13.90 -2.42
N ALA A 378 -0.27 -14.51 -3.54
CA ALA A 378 0.14 -14.08 -4.87
C ALA A 378 -1.11 -13.66 -5.64
N SER A 379 -1.21 -12.38 -5.96
CA SER A 379 -2.36 -11.84 -6.71
C SER A 379 -2.43 -12.41 -8.11
N VAL A 380 -1.27 -12.52 -8.77
CA VAL A 380 -1.07 -13.23 -10.04
C VAL A 380 0.13 -14.15 -9.84
N GLN A 381 -0.09 -15.45 -10.02
CA GLN A 381 0.95 -16.45 -9.84
C GLN A 381 1.91 -16.47 -11.04
N ALA A 382 3.14 -16.04 -10.84
CA ALA A 382 4.19 -15.99 -11.87
C ALA A 382 5.02 -17.26 -11.96
N THR A 383 5.04 -18.09 -10.90
CA THR A 383 5.86 -19.29 -10.81
C THR A 383 5.05 -20.57 -10.70
N GLU A 384 5.70 -21.70 -10.93
CA GLU A 384 5.19 -23.05 -10.67
C GLU A 384 6.09 -23.76 -9.67
N SER A 385 5.50 -24.67 -8.90
CA SER A 385 6.27 -25.57 -8.05
C SER A 385 7.13 -26.51 -8.89
N GLY A 386 8.39 -26.68 -8.50
CA GLY A 386 9.36 -27.55 -9.11
C GLY A 386 10.12 -28.36 -8.06
N ILE A 387 11.02 -29.19 -8.52
CA ILE A 387 11.95 -29.94 -7.69
C ILE A 387 13.33 -29.82 -8.35
N VAL A 388 14.37 -29.56 -7.56
CA VAL A 388 15.76 -29.60 -7.98
C VAL A 388 16.50 -30.65 -7.15
N ASP A 389 17.50 -31.28 -7.78
CA ASP A 389 18.44 -32.12 -7.05
C ASP A 389 19.61 -31.25 -6.57
N HIS A 390 19.78 -31.20 -5.26
CA HIS A 390 20.88 -30.48 -4.63
C HIS A 390 21.67 -31.47 -3.76
N GLN A 391 22.89 -31.76 -4.13
CA GLN A 391 23.77 -32.71 -3.43
C GLN A 391 23.14 -34.11 -3.18
N GLY A 392 22.37 -34.61 -4.16
CA GLY A 392 21.69 -35.91 -4.07
C GLY A 392 20.37 -35.89 -3.27
N GLN A 393 19.92 -34.69 -2.82
CA GLN A 393 18.62 -34.52 -2.17
C GLN A 393 17.67 -33.75 -3.09
N ARG A 394 16.43 -34.24 -3.18
CA ARG A 394 15.36 -33.57 -3.93
C ARG A 394 14.73 -32.49 -3.02
N ILE A 395 14.97 -31.23 -3.36
CA ILE A 395 14.40 -30.09 -2.63
C ILE A 395 13.32 -29.39 -3.46
N PRO A 396 12.28 -28.81 -2.80
CA PRO A 396 11.30 -27.97 -3.46
C PRO A 396 11.97 -26.78 -4.16
N ALA A 397 11.45 -26.39 -5.30
CA ALA A 397 11.98 -25.28 -6.09
C ALA A 397 10.84 -24.54 -6.79
N LEU A 398 11.15 -23.37 -7.31
CA LEU A 398 10.27 -22.56 -8.15
C LEU A 398 10.73 -22.59 -9.59
N LYS A 399 9.78 -22.65 -10.52
CA LYS A 399 10.02 -22.51 -11.95
C LYS A 399 9.29 -21.26 -12.47
N GLY A 400 9.99 -20.45 -13.23
CA GLY A 400 9.41 -19.25 -13.85
C GLY A 400 10.36 -18.61 -14.84
N ASN A 401 9.96 -17.49 -15.43
CA ASN A 401 10.81 -16.71 -16.31
C ASN A 401 11.33 -15.49 -15.56
N ARG A 402 12.64 -15.30 -15.50
CA ARG A 402 13.27 -14.17 -14.82
C ARG A 402 12.78 -12.84 -15.40
N LEU A 403 12.52 -11.86 -14.52
CA LEU A 403 11.97 -10.57 -14.93
C LEU A 403 12.94 -9.78 -15.82
N SER A 404 14.24 -9.81 -15.53
CA SER A 404 15.26 -9.00 -16.20
C SER A 404 15.45 -9.37 -17.68
N ASP A 405 15.57 -10.66 -18.00
CA ASP A 405 15.92 -11.16 -19.32
C ASP A 405 14.90 -12.12 -19.94
N GLY A 406 13.92 -12.57 -19.15
CA GLY A 406 12.92 -13.56 -19.56
C GLY A 406 13.44 -14.98 -19.65
N ALA A 407 14.66 -15.25 -19.21
CA ALA A 407 15.23 -16.60 -19.22
C ALA A 407 14.47 -17.54 -18.28
N PRO A 408 14.23 -18.80 -18.67
CA PRO A 408 13.65 -19.79 -17.77
C PRO A 408 14.61 -20.08 -16.61
N LEU A 409 14.06 -20.07 -15.40
CA LEU A 409 14.79 -20.28 -14.17
C LEU A 409 14.09 -21.33 -13.31
N THR A 410 14.89 -22.22 -12.71
CA THR A 410 14.43 -23.09 -11.64
C THR A 410 15.35 -22.90 -10.45
N VAL A 411 14.79 -22.44 -9.32
CA VAL A 411 15.58 -21.99 -8.17
C VAL A 411 14.90 -22.32 -6.85
N PHE A 412 15.71 -22.59 -5.84
CA PHE A 412 15.30 -22.52 -4.43
C PHE A 412 15.77 -21.19 -3.84
N PRO A 413 14.86 -20.28 -3.44
CA PRO A 413 15.22 -18.94 -3.02
C PRO A 413 15.82 -18.85 -1.60
N GLY A 414 15.92 -19.95 -0.88
CA GLY A 414 16.33 -20.02 0.51
C GLY A 414 15.13 -20.06 1.47
N GLU A 415 15.42 -20.03 2.76
CA GLU A 415 14.40 -20.13 3.81
C GLU A 415 13.96 -18.75 4.29
N VAL A 416 12.66 -18.51 4.25
CA VAL A 416 12.05 -17.32 4.83
C VAL A 416 12.08 -17.42 6.35
N PRO A 417 12.63 -16.44 7.10
CA PRO A 417 12.64 -16.50 8.55
C PRO A 417 11.21 -16.40 9.10
N ALA A 418 10.83 -17.33 9.98
CA ALA A 418 9.54 -17.28 10.67
C ALA A 418 9.50 -16.21 11.77
N ARG A 419 10.62 -15.58 12.09
CA ARG A 419 10.78 -14.51 13.10
C ARG A 419 11.55 -13.35 12.51
N LEU A 420 11.48 -12.19 13.16
CA LEU A 420 12.29 -11.04 12.78
C LEU A 420 13.77 -11.44 12.69
N PRO A 421 14.43 -11.19 11.53
CA PRO A 421 15.80 -11.63 11.31
C PRO A 421 16.76 -10.92 12.26
N GLY A 422 17.57 -11.71 12.97
CA GLY A 422 18.66 -11.24 13.82
C GLY A 422 20.02 -11.24 13.09
N PRO A 423 21.10 -10.84 13.78
CA PRO A 423 22.44 -10.78 13.19
C PRO A 423 22.91 -12.08 12.53
N ALA A 424 22.57 -13.23 13.11
CA ALA A 424 22.95 -14.54 12.59
C ALA A 424 22.31 -14.85 11.21
N PHE A 425 21.08 -14.39 10.99
CA PHE A 425 20.42 -14.50 9.67
C PHE A 425 21.21 -13.76 8.60
N TRP A 426 21.61 -12.53 8.89
CA TRP A 426 22.33 -11.67 7.93
C TRP A 426 23.77 -12.14 7.64
N GLN A 427 24.36 -12.94 8.52
CA GLN A 427 25.68 -13.53 8.35
C GLN A 427 25.65 -14.86 7.57
N SER A 428 24.50 -15.52 7.52
CA SER A 428 24.31 -16.71 6.72
C SER A 428 24.04 -16.32 5.25
N GLN A 429 24.46 -17.15 4.30
CA GLN A 429 24.11 -16.98 2.87
C GLN A 429 22.66 -17.41 2.63
N GLY A 430 21.70 -16.75 3.31
CA GLY A 430 20.48 -17.43 3.52
C GLY A 430 19.40 -17.19 2.49
N PHE A 431 19.28 -16.01 1.95
CA PHE A 431 18.10 -15.65 1.17
C PHE A 431 18.48 -14.85 -0.07
N HIS A 432 18.08 -15.38 -1.22
CA HIS A 432 18.21 -14.70 -2.50
C HIS A 432 17.12 -15.19 -3.42
N PHE A 433 16.34 -14.28 -3.99
CA PHE A 433 15.35 -14.62 -4.99
C PHE A 433 15.41 -13.67 -6.18
N ASP A 434 15.09 -14.21 -7.35
CA ASP A 434 14.90 -13.44 -8.57
C ASP A 434 13.45 -12.96 -8.66
N GLU A 435 13.23 -11.82 -9.31
CA GLU A 435 11.88 -11.41 -9.70
C GLU A 435 11.46 -12.13 -10.99
N PHE A 436 10.19 -12.53 -11.04
CA PHE A 436 9.64 -13.29 -12.17
C PHE A 436 8.69 -12.45 -13.01
N ARG A 437 8.65 -12.72 -14.30
CA ARG A 437 7.63 -12.22 -15.21
C ARG A 437 6.32 -12.96 -14.98
N PRO A 438 5.15 -12.32 -15.25
CA PRO A 438 3.89 -13.04 -15.30
C PRO A 438 4.00 -14.21 -16.29
N ARG A 439 3.28 -15.28 -15.98
CA ARG A 439 3.21 -16.44 -16.90
C ARG A 439 2.38 -16.08 -18.13
N ALA A 440 2.70 -16.70 -19.27
CA ALA A 440 1.84 -16.63 -20.43
C ALA A 440 0.49 -17.31 -20.13
N MET A 441 -0.60 -16.61 -20.40
CA MET A 441 -1.97 -17.04 -20.11
C MET A 441 -2.85 -16.84 -21.34
N SER A 442 -3.90 -17.65 -21.44
CA SER A 442 -4.91 -17.45 -22.48
C SER A 442 -5.71 -16.18 -22.18
N VAL A 443 -5.96 -15.39 -23.21
CA VAL A 443 -6.83 -14.22 -23.12
C VAL A 443 -8.20 -14.64 -22.57
N ASP A 444 -8.77 -13.79 -21.71
CA ASP A 444 -10.06 -14.03 -21.04
C ASP A 444 -10.10 -15.23 -20.06
N SER A 445 -8.94 -15.81 -19.71
CA SER A 445 -8.88 -16.79 -18.63
C SER A 445 -8.80 -16.11 -17.25
N PRO A 446 -9.31 -16.75 -16.17
CA PRO A 446 -9.07 -16.26 -14.82
C PRO A 446 -7.57 -16.25 -14.50
N LEU A 447 -7.08 -15.17 -13.90
CA LEU A 447 -5.69 -15.05 -13.51
C LEU A 447 -5.36 -16.06 -12.38
N PRO A 448 -4.32 -16.88 -12.51
CA PRO A 448 -3.93 -17.81 -11.43
C PRO A 448 -3.44 -17.04 -10.22
N HIS A 449 -3.86 -17.45 -9.03
CA HIS A 449 -3.54 -16.77 -7.78
C HIS A 449 -3.25 -17.75 -6.63
N ILE A 450 -2.69 -17.22 -5.54
CA ILE A 450 -2.55 -17.93 -4.26
C ILE A 450 -3.31 -17.11 -3.20
N ARG A 451 -4.34 -17.70 -2.58
CA ARG A 451 -5.13 -17.17 -1.46
C ARG A 451 -5.81 -15.80 -1.68
N LEU A 452 -6.06 -15.39 -2.91
CA LEU A 452 -6.83 -14.17 -3.18
C LEU A 452 -8.29 -14.34 -2.75
N ASP A 453 -8.81 -15.55 -2.83
CA ASP A 453 -10.14 -15.95 -2.35
C ASP A 453 -10.27 -15.89 -0.81
N ALA A 454 -9.19 -16.18 -0.07
CA ALA A 454 -9.15 -15.98 1.38
C ALA A 454 -9.24 -14.49 1.76
N VAL A 455 -8.60 -13.62 0.97
CA VAL A 455 -8.73 -12.17 1.12
C VAL A 455 -10.17 -11.72 0.90
N MET A 456 -10.83 -12.22 -0.15
CA MET A 456 -12.23 -11.90 -0.45
C MET A 456 -13.18 -12.39 0.64
N GLU A 457 -12.93 -13.55 1.25
CA GLU A 457 -13.73 -14.09 2.35
C GLU A 457 -13.61 -13.25 3.61
N PHE A 458 -12.42 -12.78 3.93
CA PHE A 458 -12.22 -11.92 5.09
C PHE A 458 -12.86 -10.55 4.90
N LEU A 459 -12.70 -9.98 3.72
CA LEU A 459 -13.28 -8.67 3.37
C LEU A 459 -14.78 -8.78 3.08
#